data_f1a251edd4069fe9ad9151491855171d
#
_entry.id   f1a251edd4069fe9ad9151491855171d
#
_cell.length_a   1.000
_cell.length_b   1.000
_cell.length_c   1.000
_cell.angle_alpha   90.00
_cell.angle_beta   90.00
_cell.angle_gamma   90.00
#
_symmetry.space_group_name_H-M   'P 1'
#
loop_
_entity.id
_entity.type
_entity.pdbx_description
1 polymer ?
#
loop_
_entity_poly.entity_id
_entity_poly.type
_entity_poly.pdbx_seq_one_letter_code
_entity_poly.pdbx_strand_id
1 'polypeptide(L)'
;MNTSLFRNYISLIGAAVALACLASILLLFLVDITGRRSSPYIGIFAWVIIPSILVCSIIAMGIGIVRERRRQSVSADGTVTYPSIDLNDPRRRKFFLIFLGVTFLFVSISAFGSYQAYEHTESVSFCGQTCHTVMKPEFVAFQNSPHASLSCVDCHVGEGARWYVKSKLNGVHQLYAVTFNTYDRPIKTPVANMRPANDTCAHCHWTQKYLGTKLKAFDRYAYDQNNTRRQIRMLINVGGGDPATGPVSGIHWHMNLANEITFISSDAQRQTIPWVQSKDSSGKVTVYAAGNSPLTQEQIASAAKRRMDCIDCHNRPAHIYNPPDVALDSAFAANRLDVTLPYLKRQAVEALSKPYTTNDEAVKTIASTLGDFYRTNYAQVYSEKRASVDGAIAEVQRIYQRNFFPEMKTDWQAHPNNIGHVRSSGCFRCHDGEHKSADGKVIRDDCSICHTVLYDSARPPEQNPRGGGFKHPVDLGALETRKCESCHQANKPFQHPVNLGDISMFQCVECHPRN
;
A
#
# COMPACT_ATOMS: atom_id res chain seq x y z
N MET A 1 -32.31 -37.48 33.48
CA MET A 1 -30.89 -37.02 33.67
C MET A 1 -30.66 -36.87 35.16
N ASN A 2 -29.68 -37.59 35.73
CA ASN A 2 -29.49 -37.62 37.18
C ASN A 2 -28.85 -36.28 37.62
N THR A 3 -29.65 -35.36 38.15
CA THR A 3 -29.27 -33.99 38.54
C THR A 3 -28.21 -33.95 39.64
N SER A 4 -27.92 -35.08 40.29
CA SER A 4 -26.91 -35.20 41.35
C SER A 4 -25.47 -35.00 40.88
N LEU A 5 -25.17 -35.14 39.59
CA LEU A 5 -23.84 -35.06 39.00
C LEU A 5 -23.30 -33.61 38.83
N PHE A 6 -24.16 -32.60 38.92
CA PHE A 6 -23.76 -31.19 38.85
C PHE A 6 -23.43 -30.57 40.21
N ARG A 7 -23.32 -31.38 41.28
CA ARG A 7 -23.20 -30.93 42.68
C ARG A 7 -21.77 -30.54 43.11
N ASN A 8 -20.87 -30.31 42.16
CA ASN A 8 -19.53 -29.87 42.47
C ASN A 8 -19.26 -28.49 41.86
N TYR A 9 -18.38 -27.71 42.51
CA TYR A 9 -18.03 -26.35 42.09
C TYR A 9 -17.44 -26.29 40.66
N ILE A 10 -16.70 -27.31 40.23
CA ILE A 10 -16.10 -27.36 38.89
C ILE A 10 -17.19 -27.42 37.82
N SER A 11 -18.22 -28.31 38.00
CA SER A 11 -19.33 -28.39 37.06
C SER A 11 -20.20 -27.13 37.07
N LEU A 12 -20.43 -26.53 38.26
CA LEU A 12 -21.22 -25.31 38.39
C LEU A 12 -20.54 -24.11 37.76
N ILE A 13 -19.24 -23.91 38.01
CA ILE A 13 -18.47 -22.85 37.41
C ILE A 13 -18.38 -23.05 35.88
N GLY A 14 -18.11 -24.29 35.42
CA GLY A 14 -18.11 -24.63 34.00
C GLY A 14 -19.45 -24.30 33.33
N ALA A 15 -20.57 -24.65 33.97
CA ALA A 15 -21.89 -24.34 33.45
C ALA A 15 -22.19 -22.82 33.42
N ALA A 16 -21.78 -22.09 34.45
CA ALA A 16 -21.95 -20.63 34.52
C ALA A 16 -21.16 -19.92 33.42
N VAL A 17 -19.88 -20.32 33.21
CA VAL A 17 -19.04 -19.78 32.14
C VAL A 17 -19.61 -20.15 30.77
N ALA A 18 -20.07 -21.37 30.57
CA ALA A 18 -20.72 -21.79 29.32
C ALA A 18 -21.95 -20.95 28.99
N LEU A 19 -22.80 -20.69 29.99
CA LEU A 19 -23.98 -19.84 29.83
C LEU A 19 -23.57 -18.38 29.49
N ALA A 20 -22.58 -17.85 30.17
CA ALA A 20 -22.05 -16.50 29.87
C ALA A 20 -21.49 -16.42 28.44
N CYS A 21 -20.76 -17.43 27.98
CA CYS A 21 -20.28 -17.50 26.60
C CYS A 21 -21.41 -17.54 25.59
N LEU A 22 -22.44 -18.33 25.81
CA LEU A 22 -23.63 -18.41 24.94
C LEU A 22 -24.38 -17.08 24.88
N ALA A 23 -24.58 -16.41 26.01
CA ALA A 23 -25.19 -15.07 26.07
C ALA A 23 -24.33 -14.04 25.32
N SER A 24 -23.01 -14.08 25.46
CA SER A 24 -22.07 -13.20 24.74
C SER A 24 -22.09 -13.44 23.23
N ILE A 25 -22.14 -14.69 22.78
CA ILE A 25 -22.27 -15.03 21.35
C ILE A 25 -23.56 -14.45 20.79
N LEU A 26 -24.67 -14.63 21.51
CA LEU A 26 -25.99 -14.12 21.08
C LEU A 26 -25.97 -12.58 21.00
N LEU A 27 -25.41 -11.91 22.00
CA LEU A 27 -25.30 -10.45 22.02
C LEU A 27 -24.46 -9.93 20.86
N LEU A 28 -23.28 -10.52 20.62
CA LEU A 28 -22.40 -10.12 19.52
C LEU A 28 -23.06 -10.40 18.15
N PHE A 29 -23.81 -11.50 18.03
CA PHE A 29 -24.56 -11.81 16.82
C PHE A 29 -25.69 -10.77 16.57
N LEU A 30 -26.39 -10.32 17.61
CA LEU A 30 -27.39 -9.26 17.51
C LEU A 30 -26.75 -7.91 17.12
N VAL A 31 -25.59 -7.58 17.67
CA VAL A 31 -24.81 -6.38 17.32
C VAL A 31 -24.36 -6.46 15.85
N ASP A 32 -23.93 -7.61 15.37
CA ASP A 32 -23.48 -7.83 14.00
C ASP A 32 -24.63 -7.64 12.98
N ILE A 33 -25.83 -8.13 13.30
CA ILE A 33 -27.03 -7.96 12.45
C ILE A 33 -27.52 -6.50 12.44
N THR A 34 -27.42 -5.78 13.55
CA THR A 34 -27.98 -4.43 13.68
C THR A 34 -26.99 -3.33 13.28
N GLY A 35 -25.69 -3.63 13.24
CA GLY A 35 -24.62 -2.68 12.91
C GLY A 35 -24.48 -2.46 11.40
N ARG A 36 -24.67 -1.23 10.93
CA ARG A 36 -24.42 -0.82 9.53
C ARG A 36 -22.96 -0.89 9.08
N ARG A 37 -22.04 -1.14 9.99
CA ARG A 37 -20.62 -1.45 9.77
C ARG A 37 -20.22 -2.52 10.78
N SER A 38 -20.44 -3.78 10.44
CA SER A 38 -19.88 -4.88 11.20
C SER A 38 -18.36 -4.87 11.01
N SER A 39 -17.63 -4.56 12.08
CA SER A 39 -16.20 -4.84 12.10
C SER A 39 -16.04 -6.36 11.95
N PRO A 40 -15.29 -6.88 10.96
CA PRO A 40 -15.07 -8.31 10.78
C PRO A 40 -14.50 -9.02 12.02
N TYR A 41 -14.09 -8.26 12.99
CA TYR A 41 -13.44 -8.67 14.23
C TYR A 41 -14.41 -9.00 15.36
N ILE A 42 -15.60 -8.42 15.36
CA ILE A 42 -16.70 -8.89 16.22
C ILE A 42 -16.95 -10.36 15.92
N GLY A 43 -16.85 -10.76 14.65
CA GLY A 43 -16.93 -12.15 14.23
C GLY A 43 -15.86 -13.05 14.85
N ILE A 44 -14.63 -12.59 15.07
CA ILE A 44 -13.57 -13.41 15.68
C ILE A 44 -13.85 -13.64 17.16
N PHE A 45 -14.25 -12.62 17.89
CA PHE A 45 -14.68 -12.80 19.27
C PHE A 45 -15.86 -13.76 19.36
N ALA A 46 -16.88 -13.56 18.50
CA ALA A 46 -18.08 -14.39 18.49
C ALA A 46 -17.83 -15.82 18.01
N TRP A 47 -16.93 -16.04 17.04
CA TRP A 47 -16.78 -17.32 16.36
C TRP A 47 -15.49 -18.08 16.67
N VAL A 48 -14.50 -17.46 17.31
CA VAL A 48 -13.22 -18.12 17.66
C VAL A 48 -12.96 -18.10 19.17
N ILE A 49 -12.88 -16.91 19.77
CA ILE A 49 -12.44 -16.78 21.16
C ILE A 49 -13.50 -17.28 22.13
N ILE A 50 -14.71 -16.77 22.04
CA ILE A 50 -15.80 -17.15 22.96
C ILE A 50 -16.19 -18.62 22.78
N PRO A 51 -16.31 -19.18 21.55
CA PRO A 51 -16.51 -20.62 21.37
C PRO A 51 -15.38 -21.48 21.95
N SER A 52 -14.14 -21.03 21.88
CA SER A 52 -13.00 -21.76 22.51
C SER A 52 -13.12 -21.80 24.03
N ILE A 53 -13.49 -20.67 24.65
CA ILE A 53 -13.79 -20.62 26.10
C ILE A 53 -15.01 -21.49 26.44
N LEU A 54 -16.04 -21.49 25.59
CA LEU A 54 -17.21 -22.34 25.73
C LEU A 54 -16.83 -23.82 25.71
N VAL A 55 -15.99 -24.25 24.76
CA VAL A 55 -15.50 -25.63 24.71
C VAL A 55 -14.71 -25.99 25.96
N CYS A 56 -13.79 -25.13 26.39
CA CYS A 56 -13.04 -25.34 27.63
C CYS A 56 -13.95 -25.45 28.85
N SER A 57 -15.00 -24.64 28.93
CA SER A 57 -15.95 -24.66 30.04
C SER A 57 -16.83 -25.93 30.04
N ILE A 58 -17.21 -26.44 28.86
CA ILE A 58 -17.90 -27.71 28.71
C ILE A 58 -17.00 -28.88 29.12
N ILE A 59 -15.73 -28.85 28.75
CA ILE A 59 -14.75 -29.86 29.17
C ILE A 59 -14.59 -29.83 30.71
N ALA A 60 -14.42 -28.63 31.30
CA ALA A 60 -14.32 -28.47 32.75
C ALA A 60 -15.57 -29.01 33.47
N MET A 61 -16.77 -28.72 32.92
CA MET A 61 -18.03 -29.28 33.39
C MET A 61 -18.01 -30.82 33.34
N GLY A 62 -17.56 -31.39 32.22
CA GLY A 62 -17.42 -32.85 32.05
C GLY A 62 -16.48 -33.49 33.06
N ILE A 63 -15.31 -32.87 33.27
CA ILE A 63 -14.34 -33.33 34.30
C ILE A 63 -14.96 -33.29 35.69
N GLY A 64 -15.71 -32.24 36.02
CA GLY A 64 -16.40 -32.12 37.30
C GLY A 64 -17.44 -33.23 37.48
N ILE A 65 -18.24 -33.55 36.45
CA ILE A 65 -19.23 -34.63 36.45
C ILE A 65 -18.56 -36.00 36.66
N VAL A 66 -17.46 -36.27 35.94
CA VAL A 66 -16.71 -37.56 36.08
C VAL A 66 -16.10 -37.69 37.48
N ARG A 67 -15.52 -36.58 38.00
CA ARG A 67 -14.99 -36.57 39.34
C ARG A 67 -16.07 -36.83 40.40
N GLU A 68 -17.21 -36.22 40.24
CA GLU A 68 -18.33 -36.42 41.16
C GLU A 68 -18.90 -37.85 41.10
N ARG A 69 -19.02 -38.45 39.90
CA ARG A 69 -19.39 -39.87 39.73
C ARG A 69 -18.46 -40.78 40.46
N ARG A 70 -17.13 -40.56 40.34
CA ARG A 70 -16.13 -41.36 41.07
C ARG A 70 -16.22 -41.16 42.56
N ARG A 71 -16.53 -39.97 43.04
CA ARG A 71 -16.71 -39.66 44.46
C ARG A 71 -17.95 -40.34 45.04
N GLN A 72 -19.07 -40.33 44.31
CA GLN A 72 -20.31 -40.96 44.70
C GLN A 72 -20.23 -42.50 44.71
N SER A 73 -19.41 -43.10 43.83
CA SER A 73 -19.16 -44.54 43.83
C SER A 73 -18.34 -45.04 45.02
N VAL A 74 -17.65 -44.16 45.74
CA VAL A 74 -16.83 -44.48 46.92
C VAL A 74 -17.58 -44.20 48.23
N SER A 75 -18.66 -43.41 48.24
CA SER A 75 -19.42 -43.04 49.44
C SER A 75 -20.58 -43.99 49.63
N ALA A 76 -20.53 -44.82 50.68
CA ALA A 76 -21.58 -45.79 51.00
C ALA A 76 -22.88 -45.19 51.60
N ASP A 77 -22.95 -43.89 51.86
CA ASP A 77 -24.08 -43.19 52.45
C ASP A 77 -24.75 -42.27 51.41
N GLY A 78 -25.93 -42.66 50.92
CA GLY A 78 -26.61 -42.14 49.74
C GLY A 78 -27.29 -40.75 49.86
N THR A 79 -26.94 -39.93 50.85
CA THR A 79 -27.49 -38.59 51.02
C THR A 79 -26.57 -37.53 50.41
N VAL A 80 -26.80 -37.22 49.16
CA VAL A 80 -26.03 -36.17 48.48
C VAL A 80 -26.86 -34.89 48.48
N THR A 81 -26.41 -33.90 49.27
CA THR A 81 -27.00 -32.56 49.29
C THR A 81 -26.39 -31.65 48.21
N TYR A 82 -27.19 -30.95 47.45
CA TYR A 82 -26.70 -29.90 46.55
C TYR A 82 -26.13 -28.74 47.36
N PRO A 83 -25.08 -28.07 46.88
CA PRO A 83 -24.74 -26.77 47.41
C PRO A 83 -25.94 -25.84 47.13
N SER A 84 -26.83 -25.69 48.09
CA SER A 84 -27.94 -24.77 48.00
C SER A 84 -27.44 -23.35 48.26
N ILE A 85 -27.62 -22.47 47.27
CA ILE A 85 -27.46 -21.03 47.50
C ILE A 85 -28.77 -20.54 48.08
N ASP A 86 -28.88 -20.58 49.42
CA ASP A 86 -30.03 -20.00 50.10
C ASP A 86 -29.89 -18.47 50.10
N LEU A 87 -30.64 -17.82 49.23
CA LEU A 87 -30.67 -16.36 49.09
C LEU A 87 -31.43 -15.68 50.26
N ASN A 88 -32.10 -16.44 51.13
CA ASN A 88 -32.72 -15.92 52.33
C ASN A 88 -31.69 -15.75 53.46
N ASP A 89 -30.55 -16.47 53.40
CA ASP A 89 -29.41 -16.22 54.27
C ASP A 89 -28.69 -14.92 53.86
N PRO A 90 -28.66 -13.90 54.73
CA PRO A 90 -28.03 -12.60 54.42
C PRO A 90 -26.55 -12.73 54.03
N ARG A 91 -25.79 -13.68 54.63
CA ARG A 91 -24.36 -13.87 54.31
C ARG A 91 -24.19 -14.48 52.91
N ARG A 92 -24.94 -15.52 52.59
CA ARG A 92 -24.89 -16.20 51.27
C ARG A 92 -25.38 -15.29 50.16
N ARG A 93 -26.43 -14.50 50.39
CA ARG A 93 -26.91 -13.47 49.47
C ARG A 93 -25.86 -12.42 49.21
N LYS A 94 -25.17 -11.90 50.25
CA LYS A 94 -24.08 -10.94 50.08
C LYS A 94 -22.94 -11.50 49.23
N PHE A 95 -22.50 -12.74 49.49
CA PHE A 95 -21.45 -13.38 48.67
C PHE A 95 -21.89 -13.58 47.23
N PHE A 96 -23.13 -13.98 46.99
CA PHE A 96 -23.69 -14.15 45.65
C PHE A 96 -23.76 -12.82 44.89
N LEU A 97 -24.21 -11.76 45.53
CA LEU A 97 -24.24 -10.42 44.91
C LEU A 97 -22.84 -9.89 44.63
N ILE A 98 -21.88 -10.11 45.55
CA ILE A 98 -20.46 -9.75 45.31
C ILE A 98 -19.91 -10.55 44.11
N PHE A 99 -20.16 -11.85 44.05
CA PHE A 99 -19.73 -12.69 42.93
C PHE A 99 -20.31 -12.19 41.60
N LEU A 100 -21.63 -11.90 41.55
CA LEU A 100 -22.23 -11.31 40.35
C LEU A 100 -21.62 -9.95 39.97
N GLY A 101 -21.42 -9.06 40.95
CA GLY A 101 -20.80 -7.77 40.73
C GLY A 101 -19.37 -7.86 40.19
N VAL A 102 -18.55 -8.75 40.79
CA VAL A 102 -17.17 -9.01 40.35
C VAL A 102 -17.16 -9.62 38.95
N THR A 103 -18.05 -10.60 38.68
CA THR A 103 -18.17 -11.21 37.35
C THR A 103 -18.58 -10.19 36.30
N PHE A 104 -19.60 -9.38 36.61
CA PHE A 104 -20.04 -8.30 35.70
C PHE A 104 -18.92 -7.30 35.42
N LEU A 105 -18.21 -6.85 36.48
CA LEU A 105 -17.08 -5.94 36.36
C LEU A 105 -15.94 -6.55 35.52
N PHE A 106 -15.59 -7.83 35.77
CA PHE A 106 -14.57 -8.56 35.02
C PHE A 106 -14.95 -8.68 33.53
N VAL A 107 -16.19 -9.06 33.22
CA VAL A 107 -16.67 -9.16 31.83
C VAL A 107 -16.64 -7.79 31.15
N SER A 108 -17.08 -6.75 31.85
CA SER A 108 -17.08 -5.37 31.32
C SER A 108 -15.66 -4.86 31.04
N ILE A 109 -14.72 -5.05 32.00
CA ILE A 109 -13.32 -4.68 31.83
C ILE A 109 -12.68 -5.50 30.69
N SER A 110 -12.96 -6.81 30.64
CA SER A 110 -12.43 -7.67 29.59
C SER A 110 -12.95 -7.29 28.22
N ALA A 111 -14.25 -7.02 28.08
CA ALA A 111 -14.85 -6.59 26.82
C ALA A 111 -14.27 -5.24 26.34
N PHE A 112 -14.28 -4.24 27.24
CA PHE A 112 -13.73 -2.93 26.91
C PHE A 112 -12.22 -2.97 26.65
N GLY A 113 -11.46 -3.66 27.49
CA GLY A 113 -10.01 -3.80 27.34
C GLY A 113 -9.62 -4.55 26.07
N SER A 114 -10.38 -5.60 25.71
CA SER A 114 -10.17 -6.33 24.46
C SER A 114 -10.46 -5.45 23.23
N TYR A 115 -11.51 -4.65 23.28
CA TYR A 115 -11.84 -3.72 22.21
C TYR A 115 -10.74 -2.64 22.04
N GLN A 116 -10.29 -2.04 23.14
CA GLN A 116 -9.21 -1.04 23.10
C GLN A 116 -7.88 -1.64 22.63
N ALA A 117 -7.55 -2.85 23.08
CA ALA A 117 -6.36 -3.57 22.62
C ALA A 117 -6.44 -3.86 21.11
N TYR A 118 -7.62 -4.22 20.64
CA TYR A 118 -7.87 -4.41 19.21
C TYR A 118 -7.64 -3.10 18.43
N GLU A 119 -8.34 -2.02 18.75
CA GLU A 119 -8.18 -0.71 18.11
C GLU A 119 -6.71 -0.25 18.12
N HIS A 120 -6.04 -0.43 19.26
CA HIS A 120 -4.62 -0.09 19.38
C HIS A 120 -3.74 -0.92 18.42
N THR A 121 -3.94 -2.25 18.37
CA THR A 121 -3.12 -3.14 17.51
C THR A 121 -3.38 -2.99 16.01
N GLU A 122 -4.48 -2.35 15.62
CA GLU A 122 -4.81 -2.02 14.22
C GLU A 122 -4.40 -0.57 13.85
N SER A 123 -3.94 0.22 14.82
CA SER A 123 -3.57 1.62 14.58
C SER A 123 -2.27 1.77 13.78
N VAL A 124 -2.18 2.87 13.02
CA VAL A 124 -0.97 3.24 12.28
C VAL A 124 0.23 3.44 13.23
N SER A 125 -0.02 3.97 14.43
CA SER A 125 1.03 4.18 15.45
C SER A 125 1.57 2.86 15.99
N PHE A 126 0.72 1.87 16.23
CA PHE A 126 1.18 0.54 16.64
C PHE A 126 2.06 -0.10 15.56
N CYS A 127 1.58 -0.15 14.31
CA CYS A 127 2.32 -0.78 13.22
C CYS A 127 3.64 -0.06 12.91
N GLY A 128 3.63 1.27 12.94
CA GLY A 128 4.78 2.08 12.52
C GLY A 128 5.74 2.49 13.64
N GLN A 129 5.27 2.57 14.90
CA GLN A 129 6.06 3.12 16.01
C GLN A 129 6.43 2.09 17.07
N THR A 130 5.63 1.05 17.29
CA THR A 130 5.99 0.01 18.26
C THR A 130 7.23 -0.77 17.81
N CYS A 131 7.32 -1.08 16.51
CA CYS A 131 8.52 -1.66 15.90
C CYS A 131 9.35 -0.59 15.18
N HIS A 132 9.55 0.57 15.80
CA HIS A 132 10.03 1.81 15.22
C HIS A 132 11.34 1.68 14.41
N THR A 133 12.27 0.85 14.79
CA THR A 133 13.54 0.69 14.07
C THR A 133 13.33 -0.02 12.73
N VAL A 134 12.61 -1.13 12.74
CA VAL A 134 12.39 -1.98 11.56
C VAL A 134 11.41 -1.33 10.59
N MET A 135 10.33 -0.75 11.12
CA MET A 135 9.24 -0.19 10.32
C MET A 135 9.42 1.29 9.96
N LYS A 136 10.48 1.95 10.46
CA LYS A 136 10.74 3.37 10.20
C LYS A 136 10.72 3.74 8.71
N PRO A 137 11.39 2.99 7.80
CA PRO A 137 11.35 3.30 6.39
C PRO A 137 9.93 3.30 5.81
N GLU A 138 9.19 2.22 6.05
CA GLU A 138 7.84 2.04 5.51
C GLU A 138 6.86 3.05 6.12
N PHE A 139 6.97 3.31 7.42
CA PHE A 139 6.14 4.30 8.12
C PHE A 139 6.36 5.72 7.61
N VAL A 140 7.62 6.15 7.49
CA VAL A 140 7.94 7.49 6.97
C VAL A 140 7.52 7.64 5.52
N ALA A 141 7.76 6.63 4.67
CA ALA A 141 7.32 6.65 3.27
C ALA A 141 5.79 6.71 3.17
N PHE A 142 5.06 5.91 3.98
CA PHE A 142 3.60 5.93 4.06
C PHE A 142 3.06 7.31 4.42
N GLN A 143 3.59 7.96 5.46
CA GLN A 143 3.16 9.30 5.89
C GLN A 143 3.35 10.38 4.82
N ASN A 144 4.26 10.17 3.87
CA ASN A 144 4.54 11.07 2.76
C ASN A 144 3.89 10.61 1.43
N SER A 145 3.03 9.60 1.48
CA SER A 145 2.35 9.03 0.31
C SER A 145 0.96 9.63 0.09
N PRO A 146 0.38 9.50 -1.12
CA PRO A 146 -1.02 9.84 -1.37
C PRO A 146 -2.02 9.03 -0.52
N HIS A 147 -1.59 7.90 0.06
CA HIS A 147 -2.42 7.02 0.89
C HIS A 147 -2.25 7.25 2.40
N ALA A 148 -1.60 8.34 2.82
CA ALA A 148 -1.34 8.64 4.23
C ALA A 148 -2.59 8.79 5.12
N SER A 149 -3.77 8.95 4.53
CA SER A 149 -5.06 9.02 5.23
C SER A 149 -5.70 7.66 5.52
N LEU A 150 -5.13 6.57 4.98
CA LEU A 150 -5.59 5.21 5.22
C LEU A 150 -4.90 4.62 6.45
N SER A 151 -5.32 3.44 6.87
CA SER A 151 -4.60 2.65 7.87
C SER A 151 -3.72 1.58 7.21
N CYS A 152 -2.71 1.11 7.94
CA CYS A 152 -1.85 0.03 7.45
C CYS A 152 -2.66 -1.26 7.19
N VAL A 153 -3.66 -1.50 8.01
CA VAL A 153 -4.50 -2.71 7.94
C VAL A 153 -5.41 -2.74 6.73
N ASP A 154 -5.78 -1.58 6.17
CA ASP A 154 -6.63 -1.50 4.97
C ASP A 154 -5.98 -2.23 3.78
N CYS A 155 -4.65 -2.18 3.69
CA CYS A 155 -3.88 -2.84 2.63
C CYS A 155 -3.26 -4.17 3.07
N HIS A 156 -2.73 -4.25 4.32
CA HIS A 156 -1.93 -5.40 4.78
C HIS A 156 -2.76 -6.51 5.44
N VAL A 157 -3.91 -6.20 5.98
CA VAL A 157 -4.82 -7.18 6.61
C VAL A 157 -6.06 -7.36 5.76
N GLY A 158 -6.76 -6.26 5.48
CA GLY A 158 -8.02 -6.26 4.73
C GLY A 158 -9.15 -6.95 5.48
N GLU A 159 -10.30 -7.10 4.82
CA GLU A 159 -11.51 -7.66 5.41
C GLU A 159 -11.51 -9.19 5.43
N GLY A 160 -12.13 -9.77 6.47
CA GLY A 160 -12.41 -11.19 6.60
C GLY A 160 -11.54 -11.94 7.61
N ALA A 161 -12.18 -12.83 8.36
CA ALA A 161 -11.58 -13.59 9.47
C ALA A 161 -10.32 -14.37 9.06
N ARG A 162 -10.30 -14.95 7.86
CA ARG A 162 -9.15 -15.70 7.33
C ARG A 162 -7.90 -14.83 7.23
N TRP A 163 -8.03 -13.63 6.69
CA TRP A 163 -6.92 -12.71 6.50
C TRP A 163 -6.43 -12.15 7.82
N TYR A 164 -7.36 -11.87 8.73
CA TYR A 164 -7.02 -11.43 10.08
C TYR A 164 -6.21 -12.48 10.84
N VAL A 165 -6.67 -13.73 10.92
CA VAL A 165 -5.94 -14.80 11.60
C VAL A 165 -4.55 -14.98 10.99
N LYS A 166 -4.47 -14.99 9.65
CA LYS A 166 -3.18 -15.09 8.94
C LYS A 166 -2.25 -13.94 9.29
N SER A 167 -2.77 -12.71 9.36
CA SER A 167 -2.01 -11.52 9.74
C SER A 167 -1.50 -11.61 11.19
N LYS A 168 -2.34 -12.03 12.13
CA LYS A 168 -1.91 -12.16 13.55
C LYS A 168 -0.87 -13.27 13.73
N LEU A 169 -0.99 -14.39 13.05
CA LEU A 169 0.05 -15.43 13.03
C LEU A 169 1.37 -14.93 12.44
N ASN A 170 1.29 -14.17 11.35
CA ASN A 170 2.48 -13.53 10.78
C ASN A 170 3.07 -12.49 11.75
N GLY A 171 2.24 -11.75 12.47
CA GLY A 171 2.65 -10.81 13.51
C GLY A 171 3.44 -11.46 14.64
N VAL A 172 3.09 -12.68 15.05
CA VAL A 172 3.88 -13.46 16.04
C VAL A 172 5.27 -13.78 15.48
N HIS A 173 5.37 -14.19 14.21
CA HIS A 173 6.65 -14.40 13.55
C HIS A 173 7.48 -13.11 13.47
N GLN A 174 6.85 -11.98 13.16
CA GLN A 174 7.52 -10.67 13.12
C GLN A 174 8.03 -10.26 14.49
N LEU A 175 7.25 -10.48 15.56
CA LEU A 175 7.69 -10.23 16.94
C LEU A 175 8.92 -11.06 17.29
N TYR A 176 8.92 -12.35 16.93
CA TYR A 176 10.09 -13.22 17.08
C TYR A 176 11.30 -12.65 16.32
N ALA A 177 11.11 -12.31 15.03
CA ALA A 177 12.19 -11.80 14.19
C ALA A 177 12.80 -10.50 14.73
N VAL A 178 11.98 -9.59 15.25
CA VAL A 178 12.44 -8.33 15.86
C VAL A 178 13.18 -8.60 17.19
N THR A 179 12.62 -9.45 18.05
CA THR A 179 13.21 -9.75 19.35
C THR A 179 14.58 -10.40 19.22
N PHE A 180 14.75 -11.31 18.26
CA PHE A 180 16.01 -12.04 18.04
C PHE A 180 16.87 -11.44 16.91
N ASN A 181 16.48 -10.28 16.35
CA ASN A 181 17.19 -9.57 15.27
C ASN A 181 17.46 -10.45 14.03
N THR A 182 16.48 -11.28 13.66
CA THR A 182 16.58 -12.22 12.52
C THR A 182 15.89 -11.72 11.24
N TYR A 183 15.41 -10.50 11.22
CA TYR A 183 14.78 -9.90 10.05
C TYR A 183 15.80 -9.45 9.00
N ASP A 184 15.39 -9.49 7.72
CA ASP A 184 16.24 -9.07 6.60
C ASP A 184 16.43 -7.55 6.56
N ARG A 185 17.58 -7.09 6.06
CA ARG A 185 17.89 -5.69 5.76
C ARG A 185 18.45 -5.57 4.34
N PRO A 186 17.67 -5.00 3.39
CA PRO A 186 16.30 -4.47 3.54
C PRO A 186 15.26 -5.56 3.75
N ILE A 187 14.06 -5.19 4.22
CA ILE A 187 12.93 -6.11 4.30
C ILE A 187 12.56 -6.57 2.89
N LYS A 188 12.41 -7.88 2.71
CA LYS A 188 12.10 -8.46 1.39
C LYS A 188 10.78 -7.96 0.83
N THR A 189 10.79 -7.57 -0.44
CA THR A 189 9.61 -7.21 -1.22
C THR A 189 9.55 -8.02 -2.51
N PRO A 190 8.37 -8.34 -3.03
CA PRO A 190 7.03 -8.05 -2.50
C PRO A 190 6.73 -8.84 -1.22
N VAL A 191 5.88 -8.27 -0.36
CA VAL A 191 5.47 -8.95 0.89
C VAL A 191 4.72 -10.23 0.54
N ALA A 192 5.19 -11.34 1.10
CA ALA A 192 4.55 -12.63 0.90
C ALA A 192 3.15 -12.66 1.54
N ASN A 193 2.22 -13.36 0.89
CA ASN A 193 0.90 -13.62 1.45
C ASN A 193 -0.01 -12.39 1.66
N MET A 194 0.24 -11.29 0.98
CA MET A 194 -0.73 -10.21 0.91
C MET A 194 -2.03 -10.66 0.23
N ARG A 195 -3.10 -9.99 0.56
CA ARG A 195 -4.38 -10.08 -0.14
C ARG A 195 -4.21 -9.73 -1.62
N PRO A 196 -4.97 -10.33 -2.55
CA PRO A 196 -4.92 -9.92 -3.96
C PRO A 196 -5.16 -8.41 -4.09
N ALA A 197 -4.34 -7.75 -4.92
CA ALA A 197 -4.41 -6.30 -5.06
C ALA A 197 -5.76 -5.83 -5.59
N ASN A 198 -6.38 -6.60 -6.48
CA ASN A 198 -7.73 -6.29 -6.97
C ASN A 198 -8.76 -6.23 -5.84
N ASP A 199 -8.68 -7.13 -4.86
CA ASP A 199 -9.60 -7.13 -3.71
C ASP A 199 -9.38 -5.95 -2.75
N THR A 200 -8.21 -5.35 -2.78
CA THR A 200 -7.84 -4.22 -1.91
C THR A 200 -8.03 -2.88 -2.64
N CYS A 201 -7.40 -2.75 -3.81
CA CYS A 201 -7.36 -1.49 -4.55
C CYS A 201 -8.71 -1.14 -5.21
N ALA A 202 -9.46 -2.14 -5.67
CA ALA A 202 -10.73 -1.93 -6.36
C ALA A 202 -11.84 -1.37 -5.47
N HIS A 203 -11.69 -1.36 -4.14
CA HIS A 203 -12.62 -0.66 -3.25
C HIS A 203 -12.67 0.85 -3.52
N CYS A 204 -11.54 1.45 -3.96
CA CYS A 204 -11.44 2.88 -4.23
C CYS A 204 -11.08 3.17 -5.70
N HIS A 205 -10.32 2.29 -6.36
CA HIS A 205 -9.81 2.47 -7.72
C HIS A 205 -10.50 1.52 -8.71
N TRP A 206 -11.43 2.05 -9.50
CA TRP A 206 -12.17 1.27 -10.49
C TRP A 206 -11.53 1.43 -11.87
N THR A 207 -10.74 0.44 -12.28
CA THR A 207 -10.02 0.47 -13.58
C THR A 207 -10.95 0.59 -14.79
N GLN A 208 -12.18 0.09 -14.70
CA GLN A 208 -13.20 0.21 -15.75
C GLN A 208 -13.64 1.66 -16.00
N LYS A 209 -13.43 2.57 -15.02
CA LYS A 209 -13.74 3.99 -15.14
C LYS A 209 -12.55 4.85 -15.55
N TYR A 210 -11.37 4.26 -15.73
CA TYR A 210 -10.23 4.98 -16.28
C TYR A 210 -10.36 5.04 -17.80
N LEU A 211 -10.50 6.25 -18.33
CA LEU A 211 -10.65 6.49 -19.75
C LEU A 211 -9.67 7.59 -20.19
N GLY A 212 -9.15 7.44 -21.41
CA GLY A 212 -8.40 8.46 -22.12
C GLY A 212 -6.97 8.71 -21.60
N THR A 213 -6.56 9.95 -21.70
CA THR A 213 -5.21 10.41 -21.37
C THR A 213 -5.24 11.42 -20.22
N LYS A 214 -4.11 11.56 -19.56
CA LYS A 214 -3.92 12.50 -18.45
C LYS A 214 -2.72 13.39 -18.71
N LEU A 215 -2.92 14.70 -18.72
CA LEU A 215 -1.83 15.66 -18.81
C LEU A 215 -0.98 15.61 -17.54
N LYS A 216 0.34 15.48 -17.73
CA LYS A 216 1.32 15.50 -16.64
C LYS A 216 2.41 16.51 -16.97
N ALA A 217 2.70 17.40 -16.04
CA ALA A 217 3.85 18.30 -16.10
C ALA A 217 4.93 17.80 -15.13
N PHE A 218 6.17 17.85 -15.60
CA PHE A 218 7.36 17.50 -14.81
C PHE A 218 8.29 18.68 -14.83
N ASP A 219 8.66 19.18 -13.66
CA ASP A 219 9.71 20.15 -13.49
C ASP A 219 11.00 19.40 -13.15
N ARG A 220 12.05 19.69 -13.90
CA ARG A 220 13.40 19.19 -13.71
C ARG A 220 14.34 20.38 -13.56
N TYR A 221 15.39 20.21 -12.81
CA TYR A 221 16.39 21.26 -12.62
C TYR A 221 17.75 20.72 -13.03
N ALA A 222 18.53 21.57 -13.72
CA ALA A 222 19.87 21.20 -14.17
C ALA A 222 20.90 21.23 -13.02
N TYR A 223 22.03 20.61 -13.26
CA TYR A 223 23.17 20.59 -12.31
C TYR A 223 24.11 21.79 -12.50
N ASP A 224 23.65 22.81 -13.22
CA ASP A 224 24.37 24.03 -13.50
C ASP A 224 24.34 25.05 -12.35
N GLN A 225 25.04 26.15 -12.52
CA GLN A 225 25.13 27.21 -11.51
C GLN A 225 23.77 27.80 -11.16
N ASN A 226 22.88 27.89 -12.14
CA ASN A 226 21.58 28.55 -11.99
C ASN A 226 20.46 27.58 -11.63
N ASN A 227 20.74 26.27 -11.45
CA ASN A 227 19.73 25.24 -11.28
C ASN A 227 18.62 25.39 -12.33
N THR A 228 19.01 25.52 -13.60
CA THR A 228 18.11 25.89 -14.70
C THR A 228 16.91 24.97 -14.77
N ARG A 229 15.70 25.54 -14.70
CA ARG A 229 14.46 24.78 -14.75
C ARG A 229 14.17 24.30 -16.17
N ARG A 230 13.86 23.02 -16.30
CA ARG A 230 13.33 22.37 -17.49
C ARG A 230 11.94 21.85 -17.22
N GLN A 231 10.96 22.29 -17.99
CA GLN A 231 9.60 21.79 -17.90
C GLN A 231 9.31 20.83 -19.04
N ILE A 232 8.75 19.67 -18.72
CA ILE A 232 8.27 18.67 -19.68
C ILE A 232 6.79 18.47 -19.44
N ARG A 233 5.97 18.63 -20.50
CA ARG A 233 4.54 18.33 -20.47
C ARG A 233 4.27 17.13 -21.36
N MET A 234 3.53 16.16 -20.86
CA MET A 234 3.18 14.97 -21.63
C MET A 234 1.78 14.48 -21.32
N LEU A 235 1.14 13.90 -22.32
CA LEU A 235 -0.07 13.14 -22.17
C LEU A 235 0.30 11.70 -21.81
N ILE A 236 -0.20 11.20 -20.69
CA ILE A 236 -0.06 9.80 -20.29
C ILE A 236 -1.32 9.07 -20.76
N ASN A 237 -1.17 8.03 -21.56
CA ASN A 237 -2.26 7.20 -22.04
C ASN A 237 -2.71 6.24 -20.92
N VAL A 238 -3.39 6.78 -19.92
CA VAL A 238 -3.87 6.02 -18.76
C VAL A 238 -4.76 4.89 -19.22
N GLY A 239 -5.75 5.20 -20.05
CA GLY A 239 -6.61 4.23 -20.67
C GLY A 239 -7.35 3.34 -19.67
N GLY A 240 -7.73 2.16 -20.10
CA GLY A 240 -8.63 1.25 -19.40
C GLY A 240 -9.96 1.18 -20.12
N GLY A 241 -11.05 1.32 -19.39
CA GLY A 241 -12.41 1.30 -19.92
C GLY A 241 -13.10 -0.05 -19.79
N ASP A 242 -14.36 -0.03 -20.16
CA ASP A 242 -15.23 -1.20 -20.19
C ASP A 242 -15.59 -1.51 -21.67
N PRO A 243 -15.37 -2.74 -22.14
CA PRO A 243 -15.72 -3.14 -23.51
C PRO A 243 -17.18 -2.88 -23.87
N ALA A 244 -18.08 -2.88 -22.89
CA ALA A 244 -19.50 -2.60 -23.09
C ALA A 244 -19.78 -1.13 -23.37
N THR A 245 -18.91 -0.21 -22.95
CA THR A 245 -19.11 1.23 -23.06
C THR A 245 -18.14 1.91 -24.04
N GLY A 246 -17.09 1.22 -24.49
CA GLY A 246 -16.13 1.77 -25.45
C GLY A 246 -14.84 0.95 -25.57
N PRO A 247 -13.90 1.42 -26.41
CA PRO A 247 -12.66 0.72 -26.65
C PRO A 247 -11.77 0.71 -25.40
N VAL A 248 -11.23 -0.44 -25.09
CA VAL A 248 -10.24 -0.62 -24.03
C VAL A 248 -8.84 -0.38 -24.60
N SER A 249 -8.12 0.57 -24.03
CA SER A 249 -6.80 0.98 -24.54
C SER A 249 -5.92 1.55 -23.42
N GLY A 250 -4.70 1.95 -23.76
CA GLY A 250 -3.76 2.58 -22.87
C GLY A 250 -3.14 1.63 -21.83
N ILE A 251 -2.48 2.21 -20.82
CA ILE A 251 -1.69 1.46 -19.83
C ILE A 251 -2.55 0.45 -19.04
N HIS A 252 -3.76 0.83 -18.66
CA HIS A 252 -4.66 -0.05 -17.91
C HIS A 252 -5.40 -1.10 -18.77
N TRP A 253 -5.10 -1.19 -20.07
CA TRP A 253 -5.55 -2.31 -20.90
C TRP A 253 -5.15 -3.68 -20.29
N HIS A 254 -4.00 -3.77 -19.62
CA HIS A 254 -3.53 -4.96 -18.93
C HIS A 254 -4.46 -5.43 -17.78
N MET A 255 -5.25 -4.53 -17.23
CA MET A 255 -6.13 -4.77 -16.08
C MET A 255 -7.60 -4.99 -16.49
N ASN A 256 -7.88 -5.01 -17.81
CA ASN A 256 -9.23 -5.27 -18.30
C ASN A 256 -9.63 -6.72 -18.02
N LEU A 257 -10.87 -6.93 -17.60
CA LEU A 257 -11.41 -8.27 -17.30
C LEU A 257 -11.43 -9.20 -18.53
N ALA A 258 -11.50 -8.64 -19.73
CA ALA A 258 -11.48 -9.39 -20.99
C ALA A 258 -10.08 -9.85 -21.39
N ASN A 259 -9.04 -9.32 -20.78
CA ASN A 259 -7.65 -9.65 -21.08
C ASN A 259 -7.02 -10.33 -19.86
N GLU A 260 -6.23 -11.35 -20.09
CA GLU A 260 -5.48 -12.00 -19.03
C GLU A 260 -4.00 -12.03 -19.41
N ILE A 261 -3.21 -11.29 -18.62
CA ILE A 261 -1.77 -11.29 -18.76
C ILE A 261 -1.17 -12.13 -17.64
N THR A 262 -0.42 -13.15 -18.02
CA THR A 262 0.30 -14.04 -17.10
C THR A 262 1.78 -13.98 -17.41
N PHE A 263 2.64 -13.97 -16.41
CA PHE A 263 4.09 -13.90 -16.61
C PHE A 263 4.85 -14.81 -15.63
N ILE A 264 6.10 -15.09 -15.98
CA ILE A 264 7.10 -15.74 -15.14
C ILE A 264 8.19 -14.71 -14.88
N SER A 265 8.58 -14.55 -13.62
CA SER A 265 9.76 -13.76 -13.24
C SER A 265 10.88 -14.67 -12.76
N SER A 266 12.13 -14.32 -13.08
CA SER A 266 13.32 -15.07 -12.66
C SER A 266 13.86 -14.61 -11.30
N ASP A 267 13.36 -13.49 -10.79
CA ASP A 267 13.78 -12.94 -9.49
C ASP A 267 12.57 -12.64 -8.58
N ALA A 268 12.84 -12.62 -7.27
CA ALA A 268 11.81 -12.42 -6.26
C ALA A 268 11.18 -11.02 -6.32
N GLN A 269 11.93 -10.00 -6.77
CA GLN A 269 11.46 -8.62 -6.90
C GLN A 269 10.70 -8.37 -8.20
N ARG A 270 10.62 -9.37 -9.08
CA ARG A 270 9.92 -9.32 -10.38
C ARG A 270 10.46 -8.23 -11.31
N GLN A 271 11.77 -8.03 -11.28
CA GLN A 271 12.44 -7.08 -12.16
C GLN A 271 12.83 -7.67 -13.51
N THR A 272 13.01 -8.99 -13.58
CA THR A 272 13.32 -9.74 -14.81
C THR A 272 12.17 -10.67 -15.15
N ILE A 273 11.59 -10.47 -16.33
CA ILE A 273 10.42 -11.22 -16.80
C ILE A 273 10.76 -11.88 -18.13
N PRO A 274 11.24 -13.15 -18.14
CA PRO A 274 11.65 -13.83 -19.36
C PRO A 274 10.50 -14.39 -20.20
N TRP A 275 9.27 -14.45 -19.66
CA TRP A 275 8.14 -15.06 -20.34
C TRP A 275 6.84 -14.35 -19.98
N VAL A 276 6.03 -14.07 -21.01
CA VAL A 276 4.71 -13.43 -20.88
C VAL A 276 3.70 -14.18 -21.74
N GLN A 277 2.51 -14.41 -21.22
CA GLN A 277 1.36 -14.92 -21.94
C GLN A 277 0.24 -13.90 -21.91
N SER A 278 -0.31 -13.57 -23.07
CA SER A 278 -1.52 -12.76 -23.22
C SER A 278 -2.64 -13.65 -23.73
N LYS A 279 -3.80 -13.59 -23.05
CA LYS A 279 -5.05 -14.18 -23.51
C LYS A 279 -6.04 -13.04 -23.73
N ASP A 280 -6.55 -12.92 -24.94
CA ASP A 280 -7.51 -11.87 -25.30
C ASP A 280 -8.98 -12.29 -25.05
N SER A 281 -9.91 -11.36 -25.29
CA SER A 281 -11.36 -11.59 -25.11
C SER A 281 -11.94 -12.70 -25.98
N SER A 282 -11.28 -13.08 -27.08
CA SER A 282 -11.68 -14.20 -27.94
C SER A 282 -11.18 -15.55 -27.40
N GLY A 283 -10.36 -15.53 -26.33
CA GLY A 283 -9.69 -16.71 -25.78
C GLY A 283 -8.39 -17.07 -26.49
N LYS A 284 -7.95 -16.28 -27.48
CA LYS A 284 -6.68 -16.51 -28.19
C LYS A 284 -5.51 -16.25 -27.26
N VAL A 285 -4.65 -17.23 -27.16
CA VAL A 285 -3.43 -17.18 -26.35
C VAL A 285 -2.24 -16.84 -27.24
N THR A 286 -1.48 -15.82 -26.85
CA THR A 286 -0.19 -15.49 -27.47
C THR A 286 0.90 -15.51 -26.39
N VAL A 287 1.97 -16.20 -26.66
CA VAL A 287 3.13 -16.32 -25.75
C VAL A 287 4.29 -15.52 -26.32
N TYR A 288 4.93 -14.74 -25.48
CA TYR A 288 6.12 -13.96 -25.79
C TYR A 288 7.28 -14.40 -24.89
N ALA A 289 8.43 -14.62 -25.47
CA ALA A 289 9.67 -14.96 -24.77
C ALA A 289 10.71 -13.86 -24.97
N ALA A 290 11.44 -13.52 -23.92
CA ALA A 290 12.56 -12.59 -24.02
C ALA A 290 13.71 -13.21 -24.81
N GLY A 291 14.15 -12.55 -25.88
CA GLY A 291 15.21 -13.06 -26.76
C GLY A 291 16.56 -13.20 -26.06
N ASN A 292 16.84 -12.40 -25.05
CA ASN A 292 18.10 -12.37 -24.31
C ASN A 292 18.19 -13.40 -23.16
N SER A 293 17.08 -14.00 -22.76
CA SER A 293 17.01 -14.98 -21.66
C SER A 293 15.82 -15.93 -21.78
N PRO A 294 15.76 -16.75 -22.88
CA PRO A 294 14.63 -17.63 -23.10
C PRO A 294 14.64 -18.77 -22.08
N LEU A 295 13.46 -19.10 -21.55
CA LEU A 295 13.25 -20.27 -20.68
C LEU A 295 13.05 -21.52 -21.51
N THR A 296 13.54 -22.68 -21.04
CA THR A 296 13.21 -23.98 -21.64
C THR A 296 11.76 -24.37 -21.32
N GLN A 297 11.22 -25.34 -22.08
CA GLN A 297 9.84 -25.81 -21.84
C GLN A 297 9.67 -26.43 -20.45
N GLU A 298 10.70 -27.11 -19.93
CA GLU A 298 10.70 -27.68 -18.58
C GLU A 298 10.68 -26.60 -17.53
N GLN A 299 11.45 -25.52 -17.74
CA GLN A 299 11.44 -24.35 -16.86
C GLN A 299 10.08 -23.64 -16.87
N ILE A 300 9.45 -23.46 -18.03
CA ILE A 300 8.11 -22.86 -18.15
C ILE A 300 7.06 -23.75 -17.49
N ALA A 301 7.19 -25.09 -17.59
CA ALA A 301 6.24 -26.01 -16.99
C ALA A 301 6.30 -26.02 -15.45
N SER A 302 7.51 -25.91 -14.88
CA SER A 302 7.76 -25.96 -13.44
C SER A 302 7.67 -24.60 -12.75
N ALA A 303 7.79 -23.49 -13.50
CA ALA A 303 7.78 -22.15 -12.92
C ALA A 303 6.40 -21.73 -12.41
N ALA A 304 6.38 -20.98 -11.32
CA ALA A 304 5.18 -20.32 -10.83
C ALA A 304 4.74 -19.22 -11.79
N LYS A 305 3.59 -19.41 -12.42
CA LYS A 305 2.97 -18.41 -13.30
C LYS A 305 2.14 -17.46 -12.48
N ARG A 306 2.35 -16.16 -12.68
CA ARG A 306 1.63 -15.11 -11.99
C ARG A 306 0.71 -14.36 -12.95
N ARG A 307 -0.56 -14.25 -12.60
CA ARG A 307 -1.48 -13.33 -13.27
C ARG A 307 -1.14 -11.90 -12.84
N MET A 308 -0.98 -10.99 -13.82
CA MET A 308 -0.68 -9.59 -13.59
C MET A 308 -1.80 -8.90 -12.83
N ASP A 309 -1.44 -8.08 -11.85
CA ASP A 309 -2.37 -7.26 -11.09
C ASP A 309 -1.79 -5.87 -10.82
N CYS A 310 -2.53 -5.03 -10.06
CA CYS A 310 -2.18 -3.64 -9.78
C CYS A 310 -0.77 -3.48 -9.22
N ILE A 311 -0.33 -4.38 -8.31
CA ILE A 311 0.97 -4.27 -7.65
C ILE A 311 2.14 -4.74 -8.51
N ASP A 312 1.92 -5.27 -9.70
CA ASP A 312 3.02 -5.60 -10.59
C ASP A 312 3.58 -4.35 -11.30
N CYS A 313 2.75 -3.31 -11.43
CA CYS A 313 3.14 -1.98 -11.89
C CYS A 313 3.22 -0.97 -10.73
N HIS A 314 2.18 -0.89 -9.88
CA HIS A 314 2.14 -0.03 -8.70
C HIS A 314 2.70 -0.77 -7.48
N ASN A 315 3.95 -1.25 -7.56
CA ASN A 315 4.56 -2.08 -6.52
C ASN A 315 4.89 -1.32 -5.22
N ARG A 316 4.88 0.01 -5.25
CA ARG A 316 5.19 0.89 -4.11
C ARG A 316 4.09 1.96 -3.91
N PRO A 317 2.79 1.64 -3.84
CA PRO A 317 1.72 2.65 -3.87
C PRO A 317 1.73 3.59 -2.66
N ALA A 318 2.21 3.11 -1.50
CA ALA A 318 2.28 3.87 -0.26
C ALA A 318 3.70 3.98 0.34
N HIS A 319 4.70 3.35 -0.29
CA HIS A 319 6.06 3.23 0.26
C HIS A 319 7.11 3.59 -0.81
N ILE A 320 6.94 4.75 -1.44
CA ILE A 320 7.86 5.23 -2.48
C ILE A 320 9.07 5.88 -1.81
N TYR A 321 10.27 5.43 -2.20
CA TYR A 321 11.52 6.12 -1.93
C TYR A 321 11.97 6.84 -3.18
N ASN A 322 12.12 8.16 -3.07
CA ASN A 322 12.48 8.98 -4.22
C ASN A 322 14.01 9.04 -4.40
N PRO A 323 14.51 8.89 -5.63
CA PRO A 323 15.90 9.21 -5.94
C PRO A 323 16.27 10.65 -5.57
N PRO A 324 17.55 10.95 -5.29
CA PRO A 324 17.99 12.29 -4.89
C PRO A 324 17.52 13.40 -5.80
N ASP A 325 17.69 13.23 -7.11
CA ASP A 325 17.34 14.21 -8.12
C ASP A 325 15.83 14.45 -8.22
N VAL A 326 15.01 13.40 -8.09
CA VAL A 326 13.54 13.50 -8.13
C VAL A 326 13.01 14.22 -6.89
N ALA A 327 13.56 13.89 -5.71
CA ALA A 327 13.18 14.53 -4.46
C ALA A 327 13.52 16.01 -4.44
N LEU A 328 14.73 16.37 -4.95
CA LEU A 328 15.18 17.76 -5.08
C LEU A 328 14.36 18.53 -6.11
N ASP A 329 14.06 17.95 -7.28
CA ASP A 329 13.20 18.57 -8.28
C ASP A 329 11.83 18.93 -7.71
N SER A 330 11.28 18.02 -6.92
CA SER A 330 9.99 18.25 -6.21
C SER A 330 10.10 19.36 -5.15
N ALA A 331 11.24 19.47 -4.47
CA ALA A 331 11.50 20.51 -3.48
C ALA A 331 11.66 21.90 -4.13
N PHE A 332 12.37 21.97 -5.25
CA PHE A 332 12.48 23.19 -6.04
C PHE A 332 11.14 23.63 -6.62
N ALA A 333 10.39 22.71 -7.24
CA ALA A 333 9.08 23.01 -7.82
C ALA A 333 8.07 23.49 -6.76
N ALA A 334 8.21 23.03 -5.52
CA ALA A 334 7.40 23.46 -4.38
C ALA A 334 7.96 24.69 -3.65
N ASN A 335 8.99 25.37 -4.20
CA ASN A 335 9.67 26.53 -3.60
C ASN A 335 10.22 26.28 -2.17
N ARG A 336 10.56 25.03 -1.84
CA ARG A 336 11.22 24.70 -0.57
C ARG A 336 12.74 24.85 -0.63
N LEU A 337 13.29 24.97 -1.83
CA LEU A 337 14.70 25.25 -2.10
C LEU A 337 14.80 26.53 -2.92
N ASP A 338 15.72 27.42 -2.55
CA ASP A 338 16.00 28.65 -3.28
C ASP A 338 16.82 28.33 -4.54
N VAL A 339 16.20 28.46 -5.70
CA VAL A 339 16.83 28.19 -7.00
C VAL A 339 18.02 29.09 -7.29
N THR A 340 18.12 30.25 -6.63
CA THR A 340 19.19 31.23 -6.83
C THR A 340 20.48 30.89 -6.06
N LEU A 341 20.51 29.82 -5.28
CA LEU A 341 21.72 29.31 -4.64
C LEU A 341 22.56 28.55 -5.68
N PRO A 342 23.77 29.02 -5.99
CA PRO A 342 24.59 28.46 -7.07
C PRO A 342 24.86 26.95 -6.87
N TYR A 343 24.67 26.15 -7.92
CA TYR A 343 24.91 24.70 -7.95
C TYR A 343 24.21 23.89 -6.85
N LEU A 344 23.14 24.41 -6.25
CA LEU A 344 22.49 23.74 -5.11
C LEU A 344 22.05 22.32 -5.46
N LYS A 345 21.45 22.12 -6.64
CA LYS A 345 21.02 20.77 -7.04
C LYS A 345 22.19 19.80 -7.12
N ARG A 346 23.30 20.22 -7.75
CA ARG A 346 24.47 19.36 -7.91
C ARG A 346 25.06 18.95 -6.55
N GLN A 347 25.27 19.93 -5.67
CA GLN A 347 25.86 19.68 -4.36
C GLN A 347 24.93 18.84 -3.47
N ALA A 348 23.62 19.08 -3.54
CA ALA A 348 22.65 18.32 -2.77
C ALA A 348 22.51 16.86 -3.28
N VAL A 349 22.50 16.62 -4.61
CA VAL A 349 22.51 15.25 -5.15
C VAL A 349 23.77 14.51 -4.74
N GLU A 350 24.93 15.16 -4.82
CA GLU A 350 26.20 14.57 -4.40
C GLU A 350 26.19 14.20 -2.91
N ALA A 351 25.71 15.11 -2.04
CA ALA A 351 25.59 14.85 -0.61
C ALA A 351 24.59 13.72 -0.30
N LEU A 352 23.44 13.70 -0.96
CA LEU A 352 22.40 12.65 -0.76
C LEU A 352 22.83 11.27 -1.29
N SER A 353 23.78 11.21 -2.24
CA SER A 353 24.23 9.96 -2.87
C SER A 353 25.43 9.32 -2.17
N LYS A 354 26.02 9.99 -1.17
CA LYS A 354 27.11 9.41 -0.38
C LYS A 354 26.60 8.23 0.45
N PRO A 355 27.41 7.17 0.60
CA PRO A 355 27.09 6.09 1.53
C PRO A 355 27.29 6.58 2.96
N TYR A 356 26.27 6.46 3.78
CA TYR A 356 26.31 6.73 5.21
C TYR A 356 25.96 5.47 5.98
N THR A 357 26.52 5.32 7.19
CA THR A 357 26.25 4.16 8.04
C THR A 357 25.04 4.39 8.97
N THR A 358 24.79 5.65 9.32
CA THR A 358 23.68 6.05 10.19
C THR A 358 23.00 7.32 9.67
N ASN A 359 21.77 7.52 10.07
CA ASN A 359 21.02 8.73 9.77
C ASN A 359 21.65 9.98 10.38
N ASP A 360 22.17 9.87 11.60
CA ASP A 360 22.82 10.99 12.32
C ASP A 360 24.13 11.42 11.64
N GLU A 361 24.92 10.48 11.15
CA GLU A 361 26.11 10.76 10.34
C GLU A 361 25.73 11.52 9.06
N ALA A 362 24.71 11.05 8.35
CA ALA A 362 24.23 11.69 7.13
C ALA A 362 23.80 13.14 7.37
N VAL A 363 22.97 13.37 8.39
CA VAL A 363 22.45 14.69 8.74
C VAL A 363 23.60 15.67 9.04
N LYS A 364 24.60 15.25 9.82
CA LYS A 364 25.77 16.08 10.14
C LYS A 364 26.62 16.36 8.90
N THR A 365 26.89 15.33 8.10
CA THR A 365 27.76 15.45 6.92
C THR A 365 27.10 16.26 5.82
N ILE A 366 25.80 16.14 5.61
CA ILE A 366 25.05 17.00 4.67
C ILE A 366 25.19 18.46 5.07
N ALA A 367 25.03 18.79 6.36
CA ALA A 367 25.14 20.14 6.86
C ALA A 367 26.55 20.72 6.64
N SER A 368 27.59 19.97 6.99
CA SER A 368 28.98 20.44 6.79
C SER A 368 29.29 20.54 5.30
N THR A 369 28.96 19.55 4.47
CA THR A 369 29.27 19.56 3.03
C THR A 369 28.65 20.79 2.33
N LEU A 370 27.37 21.07 2.54
CA LEU A 370 26.71 22.21 1.91
C LEU A 370 27.14 23.53 2.53
N GLY A 371 27.27 23.59 3.86
CA GLY A 371 27.75 24.81 4.54
C GLY A 371 29.15 25.23 4.15
N ASP A 372 30.09 24.29 4.08
CA ASP A 372 31.46 24.52 3.69
C ASP A 372 31.58 24.89 2.20
N PHE A 373 30.78 24.25 1.33
CA PHE A 373 30.72 24.59 -0.08
C PHE A 373 30.39 26.08 -0.29
N TYR A 374 29.34 26.59 0.33
CA TYR A 374 28.94 27.99 0.19
C TYR A 374 29.92 28.93 0.90
N ARG A 375 30.42 28.56 2.07
CA ARG A 375 31.39 29.38 2.81
C ARG A 375 32.68 29.58 2.02
N THR A 376 33.16 28.53 1.36
CA THR A 376 34.44 28.54 0.65
C THR A 376 34.33 29.13 -0.76
N ASN A 377 33.32 28.69 -1.54
CA ASN A 377 33.25 29.04 -2.96
C ASN A 377 32.33 30.23 -3.25
N TYR A 378 31.42 30.56 -2.34
CA TYR A 378 30.41 31.60 -2.52
C TYR A 378 30.21 32.40 -1.22
N ALA A 379 31.30 32.91 -0.65
CA ALA A 379 31.31 33.60 0.65
C ALA A 379 30.34 34.79 0.71
N GLN A 380 30.18 35.54 -0.39
CA GLN A 380 29.20 36.62 -0.46
C GLN A 380 27.78 36.10 -0.38
N VAL A 381 27.44 35.06 -1.15
CA VAL A 381 26.09 34.41 -1.09
C VAL A 381 25.85 33.83 0.30
N TYR A 382 26.89 33.24 0.90
CA TYR A 382 26.80 32.68 2.25
C TYR A 382 26.48 33.76 3.30
N SER A 383 27.04 34.94 3.18
CA SER A 383 26.78 36.06 4.11
C SER A 383 25.42 36.72 3.85
N GLU A 384 25.08 36.99 2.58
CA GLU A 384 23.87 37.74 2.22
C GLU A 384 22.61 36.88 2.25
N LYS A 385 22.72 35.58 1.95
CA LYS A 385 21.60 34.62 1.88
C LYS A 385 21.72 33.51 2.92
N ARG A 386 22.27 33.81 4.09
CA ARG A 386 22.49 32.83 5.14
C ARG A 386 21.24 32.01 5.46
N ALA A 387 20.09 32.65 5.60
CA ALA A 387 18.82 31.97 5.88
C ALA A 387 18.39 31.01 4.77
N SER A 388 18.62 31.36 3.48
CA SER A 388 18.34 30.47 2.35
C SER A 388 19.28 29.25 2.35
N VAL A 389 20.56 29.44 2.69
CA VAL A 389 21.52 28.32 2.79
C VAL A 389 21.15 27.39 3.93
N ASP A 390 20.85 27.92 5.11
CA ASP A 390 20.45 27.12 6.27
C ASP A 390 19.11 26.40 6.00
N GLY A 391 18.17 27.07 5.33
CA GLY A 391 16.91 26.47 4.86
C GLY A 391 17.13 25.34 3.84
N ALA A 392 18.06 25.51 2.90
CA ALA A 392 18.42 24.48 1.94
C ALA A 392 19.05 23.25 2.63
N ILE A 393 19.96 23.47 3.58
CA ILE A 393 20.55 22.39 4.38
C ILE A 393 19.45 21.60 5.09
N ALA A 394 18.54 22.29 5.78
CA ALA A 394 17.44 21.64 6.51
C ALA A 394 16.51 20.85 5.57
N GLU A 395 16.22 21.37 4.36
CA GLU A 395 15.39 20.65 3.39
C GLU A 395 16.11 19.42 2.83
N VAL A 396 17.40 19.50 2.51
CA VAL A 396 18.19 18.36 2.02
C VAL A 396 18.29 17.27 3.10
N GLN A 397 18.50 17.65 4.36
CA GLN A 397 18.45 16.70 5.49
C GLN A 397 17.08 16.03 5.61
N ARG A 398 16.00 16.78 5.44
CA ARG A 398 14.62 16.25 5.45
C ARG A 398 14.38 15.30 4.28
N ILE A 399 14.89 15.61 3.09
CA ILE A 399 14.83 14.72 1.93
C ILE A 399 15.55 13.41 2.23
N TYR A 400 16.74 13.48 2.85
CA TYR A 400 17.49 12.30 3.25
C TYR A 400 16.68 11.43 4.20
N GLN A 401 16.21 11.99 5.30
CA GLN A 401 15.45 11.29 6.34
C GLN A 401 14.15 10.66 5.86
N ARG A 402 13.61 11.12 4.70
CA ARG A 402 12.37 10.59 4.12
C ARG A 402 12.59 9.48 3.11
N ASN A 403 13.78 9.38 2.53
CA ASN A 403 14.03 8.49 1.39
C ASN A 403 15.19 7.51 1.59
N PHE A 404 16.01 7.71 2.63
CA PHE A 404 17.24 6.93 2.85
C PHE A 404 17.32 6.45 4.30
N PHE A 405 17.47 5.15 4.49
CA PHE A 405 17.48 4.52 5.79
C PHE A 405 18.65 3.54 5.90
N PRO A 406 19.87 4.04 6.17
CA PRO A 406 21.09 3.23 6.14
C PRO A 406 21.05 2.05 7.11
N GLU A 407 20.48 2.22 8.30
CA GLU A 407 20.37 1.18 9.31
C GLU A 407 19.53 -0.02 8.84
N MET A 408 18.59 0.24 7.92
CA MET A 408 17.73 -0.77 7.30
C MET A 408 18.16 -1.13 5.88
N LYS A 409 19.23 -0.52 5.36
CA LYS A 409 19.71 -0.65 3.97
C LYS A 409 18.58 -0.42 2.96
N THR A 410 17.73 0.55 3.25
CA THR A 410 16.51 0.81 2.50
C THR A 410 16.58 2.17 1.83
N ASP A 411 16.39 2.18 0.52
CA ASP A 411 16.32 3.35 -0.35
C ASP A 411 15.60 3.01 -1.68
N TRP A 412 15.66 3.93 -2.64
CA TRP A 412 15.07 3.76 -3.96
C TRP A 412 15.76 2.69 -4.83
N GLN A 413 17.02 2.34 -4.57
CA GLN A 413 17.75 1.29 -5.28
C GLN A 413 17.38 -0.09 -4.74
N ALA A 414 17.30 -0.22 -3.41
CA ALA A 414 16.89 -1.45 -2.76
C ALA A 414 15.44 -1.82 -3.09
N HIS A 415 14.59 -0.80 -3.30
CA HIS A 415 13.18 -0.97 -3.60
C HIS A 415 12.74 -0.15 -4.82
N PRO A 416 13.06 -0.62 -6.04
CA PRO A 416 12.73 0.10 -7.27
C PRO A 416 11.22 0.27 -7.43
N ASN A 417 10.81 1.45 -7.92
CA ASN A 417 9.44 1.74 -8.28
C ASN A 417 9.21 1.38 -9.76
N ASN A 418 8.22 0.54 -10.03
CA ASN A 418 7.93 0.05 -11.38
C ASN A 418 7.10 1.03 -12.23
N ILE A 419 6.70 2.19 -11.69
CA ILE A 419 6.01 3.21 -12.46
C ILE A 419 7.03 3.99 -13.31
N GLY A 420 6.84 3.97 -14.63
CA GLY A 420 7.77 4.59 -15.57
C GLY A 420 8.94 3.70 -15.94
N HIS A 421 10.03 4.31 -16.45
CA HIS A 421 11.20 3.59 -16.97
C HIS A 421 12.52 4.37 -16.84
N VAL A 422 12.50 5.50 -16.11
CA VAL A 422 13.66 6.42 -16.04
C VAL A 422 14.67 5.94 -14.99
N ARG A 423 14.22 5.33 -13.90
CA ARG A 423 15.03 4.90 -12.76
C ARG A 423 15.00 3.40 -12.49
N SER A 424 14.09 2.71 -13.11
CA SER A 424 13.95 1.26 -13.09
C SER A 424 13.50 0.82 -14.48
N SER A 425 13.59 -0.47 -14.80
CA SER A 425 13.07 -1.00 -16.05
C SER A 425 11.57 -0.77 -16.21
N GLY A 426 10.81 -0.78 -15.10
CA GLY A 426 9.39 -0.46 -15.09
C GLY A 426 8.61 -1.20 -16.18
N CYS A 427 8.01 -0.43 -17.11
CA CYS A 427 7.28 -0.98 -18.25
C CYS A 427 8.19 -1.75 -19.22
N PHE A 428 9.46 -1.39 -19.30
CA PHE A 428 10.44 -2.05 -20.17
C PHE A 428 10.90 -3.43 -19.67
N ARG A 429 10.35 -3.92 -18.57
CA ARG A 429 10.48 -5.35 -18.19
C ARG A 429 9.84 -6.31 -19.23
N CYS A 430 8.89 -5.80 -20.02
CA CYS A 430 8.20 -6.53 -21.08
C CYS A 430 8.17 -5.77 -22.42
N HIS A 431 8.10 -4.41 -22.37
CA HIS A 431 8.05 -3.53 -23.55
C HIS A 431 9.46 -3.09 -23.94
N ASP A 432 10.35 -4.07 -24.16
CA ASP A 432 11.79 -3.88 -24.41
C ASP A 432 12.20 -4.13 -25.87
N GLY A 433 11.25 -4.50 -26.74
CA GLY A 433 11.51 -4.87 -28.12
C GLY A 433 12.10 -6.28 -28.29
N GLU A 434 12.43 -6.97 -27.20
CA GLU A 434 13.05 -8.30 -27.20
C GLU A 434 12.05 -9.44 -26.95
N HIS A 435 10.89 -9.14 -26.38
CA HIS A 435 9.84 -10.13 -26.16
C HIS A 435 9.11 -10.45 -27.46
N LYS A 436 9.33 -11.66 -28.01
CA LYS A 436 8.82 -12.11 -29.31
C LYS A 436 7.99 -13.35 -29.17
N SER A 437 6.93 -13.43 -29.94
CA SER A 437 6.12 -14.63 -30.07
C SER A 437 6.70 -15.57 -31.17
N ALA A 438 6.22 -16.80 -31.19
CA ALA A 438 6.67 -17.80 -32.17
C ALA A 438 6.36 -17.39 -33.62
N ASP A 439 5.32 -16.59 -33.84
CA ASP A 439 4.95 -16.02 -35.16
C ASP A 439 5.65 -14.67 -35.45
N GLY A 440 6.65 -14.29 -34.65
CA GLY A 440 7.49 -13.11 -34.86
C GLY A 440 6.89 -11.79 -34.42
N LYS A 441 5.74 -11.79 -33.75
CA LYS A 441 5.16 -10.56 -33.16
C LYS A 441 5.98 -10.14 -31.96
N VAL A 442 6.25 -8.85 -31.84
CA VAL A 442 6.97 -8.23 -30.74
C VAL A 442 5.97 -7.54 -29.82
N ILE A 443 6.20 -7.59 -28.51
CA ILE A 443 5.48 -6.69 -27.60
C ILE A 443 5.87 -5.26 -27.96
N ARG A 444 4.87 -4.42 -28.23
CA ARG A 444 5.10 -3.03 -28.69
C ARG A 444 5.93 -2.26 -27.66
N ASP A 445 6.95 -1.56 -28.14
CA ASP A 445 7.91 -0.76 -27.37
C ASP A 445 7.94 0.72 -27.78
N ASP A 446 7.06 1.12 -28.72
CA ASP A 446 7.00 2.52 -29.14
C ASP A 446 6.47 3.45 -28.04
N CYS A 447 7.09 4.63 -27.90
CA CYS A 447 6.82 5.58 -26.82
C CYS A 447 5.33 6.00 -26.77
N SER A 448 4.67 6.08 -27.92
CA SER A 448 3.30 6.58 -28.07
C SER A 448 2.23 5.68 -27.46
N ILE A 449 2.55 4.42 -27.16
CA ILE A 449 1.58 3.52 -26.49
C ILE A 449 1.33 3.93 -25.04
N CYS A 450 2.33 4.55 -24.39
CA CYS A 450 2.26 4.93 -22.98
C CYS A 450 2.08 6.44 -22.77
N HIS A 451 2.72 7.27 -23.62
CA HIS A 451 2.66 8.73 -23.48
C HIS A 451 3.05 9.46 -24.77
N THR A 452 2.65 10.73 -24.84
CA THR A 452 3.08 11.66 -25.88
C THR A 452 3.66 12.91 -25.23
N VAL A 453 4.88 13.30 -25.60
CA VAL A 453 5.51 14.54 -25.12
C VAL A 453 4.93 15.71 -25.92
N LEU A 454 4.26 16.64 -25.24
CA LEU A 454 3.68 17.83 -25.84
C LEU A 454 4.64 19.00 -25.86
N TYR A 455 5.46 19.13 -24.85
CA TYR A 455 6.36 20.25 -24.67
C TYR A 455 7.60 19.83 -23.87
N ASP A 456 8.74 20.38 -24.24
CA ASP A 456 10.00 20.26 -23.51
C ASP A 456 10.77 21.57 -23.66
N SER A 457 10.94 22.32 -22.57
CA SER A 457 11.59 23.63 -22.59
C SER A 457 13.07 23.60 -22.97
N ALA A 458 13.71 22.41 -22.92
CA ALA A 458 15.09 22.24 -23.37
C ALA A 458 15.21 22.10 -24.89
N ARG A 459 14.11 21.96 -25.62
CA ARG A 459 14.07 21.90 -27.07
C ARG A 459 13.73 23.25 -27.66
N PRO A 460 14.32 23.66 -28.79
CA PRO A 460 13.87 24.82 -29.54
C PRO A 460 12.37 24.70 -29.84
N PRO A 461 11.63 25.82 -29.89
CA PRO A 461 10.18 25.79 -30.16
C PRO A 461 9.78 24.98 -31.39
N GLU A 462 10.57 25.01 -32.44
CA GLU A 462 10.37 24.25 -33.68
C GLU A 462 10.64 22.74 -33.54
N GLN A 463 11.38 22.33 -32.52
CA GLN A 463 11.69 20.93 -32.23
C GLN A 463 10.86 20.36 -31.07
N ASN A 464 10.08 21.21 -30.41
CA ASN A 464 9.11 20.68 -29.46
C ASN A 464 8.13 19.80 -30.23
N PRO A 465 7.88 18.57 -29.76
CA PRO A 465 6.88 17.74 -30.39
C PRO A 465 5.55 18.46 -30.24
N ARG A 466 5.18 19.17 -31.25
CA ARG A 466 3.87 19.80 -31.35
C ARG A 466 2.91 18.65 -31.43
N GLY A 467 2.23 18.34 -30.36
CA GLY A 467 1.14 17.39 -30.27
C GLY A 467 0.90 16.43 -31.45
N GLY A 468 1.97 15.77 -31.90
CA GLY A 468 1.96 15.01 -33.17
C GLY A 468 1.13 13.75 -33.12
N GLY A 469 0.00 13.78 -32.43
CA GLY A 469 -0.91 12.65 -32.36
C GLY A 469 -2.37 13.03 -32.25
N PHE A 470 -2.70 14.22 -31.79
CA PHE A 470 -4.11 14.60 -31.76
C PHE A 470 -4.41 15.56 -32.89
N LYS A 471 -5.16 15.09 -33.88
CA LYS A 471 -5.86 15.95 -34.82
C LYS A 471 -7.26 16.19 -34.27
N HIS A 472 -7.64 17.44 -34.11
CA HIS A 472 -9.04 17.77 -33.82
C HIS A 472 -9.92 17.08 -34.88
N PRO A 473 -10.99 16.37 -34.48
CA PRO A 473 -11.82 15.63 -35.43
C PRO A 473 -12.47 16.53 -36.46
N VAL A 474 -12.49 17.84 -36.19
CA VAL A 474 -12.99 18.87 -37.10
C VAL A 474 -11.85 19.85 -37.35
N ASP A 475 -11.65 20.25 -38.59
CA ASP A 475 -10.71 21.31 -38.96
C ASP A 475 -11.18 22.62 -38.34
N LEU A 476 -10.41 23.18 -37.44
CA LEU A 476 -10.72 24.40 -36.71
C LEU A 476 -10.32 25.66 -37.46
N GLY A 477 -9.53 25.56 -38.53
CA GLY A 477 -9.06 26.68 -39.32
C GLY A 477 -8.54 27.86 -38.46
N ALA A 478 -9.05 29.04 -38.64
CA ALA A 478 -8.66 30.25 -37.89
C ALA A 478 -9.03 30.20 -36.38
N LEU A 479 -9.81 29.22 -35.93
CA LEU A 479 -10.20 29.07 -34.51
C LEU A 479 -9.18 28.32 -33.68
N GLU A 480 -8.15 27.74 -34.29
CA GLU A 480 -7.10 26.98 -33.62
C GLU A 480 -6.31 27.77 -32.55
N THR A 481 -6.31 29.10 -32.67
CA THR A 481 -5.65 30.02 -31.74
C THR A 481 -6.47 30.29 -30.47
N ARG A 482 -7.73 29.88 -30.45
CA ARG A 482 -8.59 30.09 -29.28
C ARG A 482 -8.27 29.09 -28.14
N LYS A 483 -8.57 29.50 -26.92
CA LYS A 483 -8.47 28.59 -25.76
C LYS A 483 -9.50 27.48 -25.88
N CYS A 484 -9.16 26.28 -25.47
CA CYS A 484 -10.06 25.11 -25.50
C CYS A 484 -11.39 25.38 -24.78
N GLU A 485 -11.35 26.14 -23.68
CA GLU A 485 -12.53 26.54 -22.90
C GLU A 485 -13.53 27.41 -23.72
N SER A 486 -13.07 28.07 -24.78
CA SER A 486 -13.96 28.86 -25.64
C SER A 486 -14.98 28.00 -26.38
N CYS A 487 -14.68 26.74 -26.60
CA CYS A 487 -15.54 25.76 -27.26
C CYS A 487 -15.98 24.64 -26.32
N HIS A 488 -15.13 24.28 -25.31
CA HIS A 488 -15.34 23.19 -24.36
C HIS A 488 -15.57 23.77 -22.94
N GLN A 489 -16.78 24.19 -22.65
CA GLN A 489 -17.15 24.73 -21.34
C GLN A 489 -17.53 23.58 -20.37
N ALA A 490 -17.10 23.67 -19.12
CA ALA A 490 -17.28 22.64 -18.11
C ALA A 490 -18.73 22.18 -17.85
N ASN A 491 -19.72 22.98 -18.24
CA ASN A 491 -21.14 22.71 -18.00
C ASN A 491 -21.93 22.36 -19.28
N LYS A 492 -21.26 22.12 -20.41
CA LYS A 492 -21.92 21.69 -21.66
C LYS A 492 -21.49 20.27 -22.02
N PRO A 493 -22.39 19.45 -22.60
CA PRO A 493 -22.13 18.03 -22.85
C PRO A 493 -21.19 17.77 -24.05
N PHE A 494 -20.29 18.70 -24.36
CA PHE A 494 -19.27 18.45 -25.37
C PHE A 494 -18.05 17.84 -24.67
N GLN A 495 -17.90 16.55 -24.83
CA GLN A 495 -16.73 15.84 -24.33
C GLN A 495 -15.64 15.83 -25.41
N HIS A 496 -14.46 16.30 -25.06
CA HIS A 496 -13.28 16.06 -25.88
C HIS A 496 -13.15 14.54 -26.07
N PRO A 497 -12.94 14.01 -27.27
CA PRO A 497 -12.89 12.55 -27.53
C PRO A 497 -11.81 11.83 -26.74
N VAL A 498 -10.86 12.59 -26.17
CA VAL A 498 -9.85 12.10 -25.24
C VAL A 498 -9.98 12.92 -23.95
N ASN A 499 -10.03 12.25 -22.80
CA ASN A 499 -10.07 12.92 -21.50
C ASN A 499 -8.67 13.50 -21.18
N LEU A 500 -8.51 14.80 -21.40
CA LEU A 500 -7.27 15.54 -21.18
C LEU A 500 -7.17 16.15 -19.76
N GLY A 501 -8.16 15.93 -18.92
CA GLY A 501 -8.27 16.61 -17.62
C GLY A 501 -8.62 18.09 -17.76
N ASP A 502 -8.14 18.92 -16.84
CA ASP A 502 -8.35 20.38 -16.93
C ASP A 502 -7.38 21.00 -17.94
N ILE A 503 -7.91 21.35 -19.09
CA ILE A 503 -7.19 22.00 -20.21
C ILE A 503 -7.57 23.47 -20.38
N SER A 504 -8.28 24.06 -19.42
CA SER A 504 -8.79 25.44 -19.51
C SER A 504 -7.69 26.49 -19.71
N MET A 505 -6.47 26.19 -19.27
CA MET A 505 -5.31 27.07 -19.39
C MET A 505 -4.58 27.00 -20.74
N PHE A 506 -4.91 26.01 -21.60
CA PHE A 506 -4.19 25.79 -22.84
C PHE A 506 -4.91 26.43 -24.04
N GLN A 507 -4.12 26.88 -25.03
CA GLN A 507 -4.65 27.23 -26.35
C GLN A 507 -4.71 25.98 -27.23
N CYS A 508 -5.65 25.93 -28.15
CA CYS A 508 -5.81 24.78 -29.06
C CYS A 508 -4.50 24.46 -29.82
N VAL A 509 -3.74 25.50 -30.19
CA VAL A 509 -2.45 25.38 -30.89
C VAL A 509 -1.33 24.76 -30.03
N GLU A 510 -1.47 24.70 -28.71
CA GLU A 510 -0.49 24.05 -27.82
C GLU A 510 -0.58 22.54 -27.90
N CYS A 511 -1.75 22.02 -28.22
CA CYS A 511 -1.99 20.59 -28.41
C CYS A 511 -2.20 20.22 -29.90
N HIS A 512 -2.61 21.20 -30.73
CA HIS A 512 -2.93 21.05 -32.14
C HIS A 512 -2.10 22.01 -32.98
N PRO A 513 -0.90 21.61 -33.41
CA PRO A 513 -0.09 22.46 -34.27
C PRO A 513 -0.79 22.74 -35.61
N ARG A 514 -0.58 23.94 -36.12
CA ARG A 514 -0.90 24.26 -37.52
C ARG A 514 0.01 23.41 -38.42
N ASN A 515 -0.56 22.69 -39.35
CA ASN A 515 0.20 22.07 -40.43
C ASN A 515 0.82 23.15 -41.31
#